data_a6f03d2f1a9c6373e7f864301fd30c4a
#
_entry.id   a6f03d2f1a9c6373e7f864301fd30c4a
#
_cell.length_a   1.000
_cell.length_b   1.000
_cell.length_c   1.000
_cell.angle_alpha   90.00
_cell.angle_beta   90.00
_cell.angle_gamma   90.00
#
_symmetry.space_group_name_H-M   'P 1'
#
loop_
_entity.id
_entity.type
_entity.pdbx_description
1 polymer ?
#
loop_
_entity_poly.entity_id
_entity_poly.type
_entity_poly.pdbx_seq_one_letter_code
_entity_poly.pdbx_strand_id
1 'polypeptide(L)'
;MTTTHAVPTGYRPPKADKPIDSVDDLFSHLYDAARLEMSTIPLYLYAAYSIKTDNVSQWSAGPGAFRLIKSIVIEEMLHLSLVRNLIVAIGRGDHITFRHREFVPTFPSPMLHRVPPLELKLAPLTTDLVADVFMPLELPAKVGAPPESGEYQTIGQFYKAIFDGFQRLCGVDPAVAARVGSPGERERELFKHNRLDLQYTNTYWNEGGGGAPIIVH
;
A
#
# COMPACT_ATOMS: atom_id res chain seq x y z
N MET A 1 11.41 35.38 12.33
CA MET A 1 10.06 34.80 12.51
C MET A 1 10.09 33.43 11.90
N THR A 2 10.27 32.41 12.72
CA THR A 2 10.30 30.99 12.31
C THR A 2 8.86 30.50 12.22
N THR A 3 8.35 30.36 11.00
CA THR A 3 7.07 29.71 10.75
C THR A 3 7.20 28.24 11.15
N THR A 4 6.71 27.90 12.31
CA THR A 4 6.44 26.50 12.70
C THR A 4 5.33 25.96 11.80
N HIS A 5 5.72 25.28 10.72
CA HIS A 5 4.77 24.45 10.00
C HIS A 5 4.27 23.37 10.96
N ALA A 6 2.99 23.42 11.28
CA ALA A 6 2.34 22.37 12.02
C ALA A 6 2.52 21.06 11.21
N VAL A 7 3.22 20.09 11.82
CA VAL A 7 3.35 18.75 11.24
C VAL A 7 1.94 18.18 11.10
N PRO A 8 1.51 17.74 9.91
CA PRO A 8 0.22 17.09 9.79
C PRO A 8 0.19 15.89 10.74
N THR A 9 -0.65 15.97 11.75
CA THR A 9 -0.83 14.88 12.70
C THR A 9 -1.60 13.76 12.03
N GLY A 10 -0.91 12.73 11.63
CA GLY A 10 -1.51 11.45 11.25
C GLY A 10 -1.84 11.29 9.77
N TYR A 11 -1.79 10.03 9.34
CA TYR A 11 -2.33 9.56 8.07
C TYR A 11 -3.84 9.85 8.04
N ARG A 12 -4.30 10.49 6.97
CA ARG A 12 -5.73 10.66 6.69
C ARG A 12 -6.11 9.68 5.59
N PRO A 13 -7.00 8.73 5.87
CA PRO A 13 -7.44 7.80 4.86
C PRO A 13 -8.04 8.52 3.64
N PRO A 14 -7.77 8.04 2.42
CA PRO A 14 -8.33 8.61 1.21
C PRO A 14 -9.85 8.44 1.15
N LYS A 15 -10.53 9.37 0.49
CA LYS A 15 -11.98 9.32 0.26
C LYS A 15 -12.31 8.65 -1.07
N ALA A 16 -13.47 8.00 -1.10
CA ALA A 16 -14.05 7.36 -2.28
C ALA A 16 -15.20 8.17 -2.88
N ASP A 17 -15.17 9.50 -2.70
CA ASP A 17 -16.26 10.41 -3.07
C ASP A 17 -16.38 10.63 -4.59
N LYS A 18 -15.35 10.35 -5.35
CA LYS A 18 -15.33 10.46 -6.81
C LYS A 18 -14.46 9.37 -7.45
N PRO A 19 -14.73 9.01 -8.70
CA PRO A 19 -13.84 8.15 -9.48
C PRO A 19 -12.46 8.79 -9.67
N ILE A 20 -11.43 7.94 -9.85
CA ILE A 20 -10.09 8.38 -10.24
C ILE A 20 -10.11 8.65 -11.75
N ASP A 21 -10.16 9.92 -12.15
CA ASP A 21 -10.30 10.33 -13.54
C ASP A 21 -9.10 11.13 -14.09
N SER A 22 -8.10 11.39 -13.24
CA SER A 22 -6.87 12.09 -13.62
C SER A 22 -5.62 11.39 -13.10
N VAL A 23 -4.48 11.66 -13.73
CA VAL A 23 -3.16 11.15 -13.28
C VAL A 23 -2.82 11.69 -11.88
N ASP A 24 -3.24 12.90 -11.55
CA ASP A 24 -2.99 13.49 -10.24
C ASP A 24 -3.86 12.83 -9.15
N ASP A 25 -5.12 12.51 -9.44
CA ASP A 25 -5.96 11.71 -8.54
C ASP A 25 -5.39 10.30 -8.36
N LEU A 26 -4.94 9.66 -9.44
CA LEU A 26 -4.29 8.34 -9.39
C LEU A 26 -3.01 8.39 -8.55
N PHE A 27 -2.16 9.39 -8.77
CA PHE A 27 -0.95 9.57 -7.97
C PHE A 27 -1.26 9.78 -6.49
N SER A 28 -2.27 10.59 -6.16
CA SER A 28 -2.69 10.79 -4.77
C SER A 28 -3.09 9.47 -4.09
N HIS A 29 -3.87 8.64 -4.77
CA HIS A 29 -4.27 7.33 -4.24
C HIS A 29 -3.08 6.36 -4.13
N LEU A 30 -2.18 6.34 -5.11
CA LEU A 30 -0.95 5.53 -5.04
C LEU A 30 -0.01 6.00 -3.90
N TYR A 31 0.06 7.31 -3.67
CA TYR A 31 0.83 7.85 -2.55
C TYR A 31 0.26 7.41 -1.20
N ASP A 32 -1.06 7.45 -1.06
CA ASP A 32 -1.75 6.95 0.14
C ASP A 32 -1.63 5.43 0.27
N ALA A 33 -1.65 4.67 -0.84
CA ALA A 33 -1.35 3.24 -0.84
C ALA A 33 0.06 2.97 -0.30
N ALA A 34 1.07 3.69 -0.80
CA ALA A 34 2.44 3.54 -0.31
C ALA A 34 2.58 3.87 1.19
N ARG A 35 1.82 4.83 1.71
CA ARG A 35 1.78 5.13 3.15
C ARG A 35 1.08 4.03 3.95
N LEU A 36 0.03 3.44 3.39
CA LEU A 36 -0.68 2.33 3.99
C LEU A 36 0.25 1.12 4.14
N GLU A 37 0.89 0.66 3.05
CA GLU A 37 1.85 -0.44 3.07
C GLU A 37 3.03 -0.15 4.02
N MET A 38 3.52 1.08 4.05
CA MET A 38 4.55 1.48 5.01
C MET A 38 4.08 1.45 6.46
N SER A 39 2.78 1.55 6.73
CA SER A 39 2.25 1.50 8.10
C SER A 39 2.11 0.08 8.65
N THR A 40 1.95 -0.92 7.79
CA THR A 40 1.83 -2.32 8.21
C THR A 40 3.18 -2.92 8.59
N ILE A 41 4.25 -2.55 7.90
CA ILE A 41 5.60 -3.07 8.13
C ILE A 41 6.07 -2.92 9.60
N PRO A 42 6.08 -1.72 10.21
CA PRO A 42 6.48 -1.58 11.62
C PRO A 42 5.53 -2.28 12.58
N LEU A 43 4.24 -2.37 12.25
CA LEU A 43 3.23 -3.06 13.04
C LEU A 43 3.61 -4.55 13.23
N TYR A 44 3.85 -5.23 12.13
CA TYR A 44 4.24 -6.64 12.13
C TYR A 44 5.67 -6.85 12.68
N LEU A 45 6.61 -5.97 12.34
CA LEU A 45 7.98 -6.05 12.87
C LEU A 45 8.01 -5.92 14.40
N TYR A 46 7.26 -4.98 14.97
CA TYR A 46 7.21 -4.80 16.41
C TYR A 46 6.69 -6.05 17.11
N ALA A 47 5.62 -6.65 16.59
CA ALA A 47 5.08 -7.90 17.10
C ALA A 47 6.10 -9.06 16.94
N ALA A 48 6.73 -9.18 15.79
CA ALA A 48 7.74 -10.22 15.53
C ALA A 48 8.92 -10.14 16.52
N TYR A 49 9.47 -8.95 16.72
CA TYR A 49 10.61 -8.74 17.62
C TYR A 49 10.25 -8.84 19.11
N SER A 50 8.98 -8.89 19.47
CA SER A 50 8.53 -9.19 20.82
C SER A 50 8.60 -10.68 21.17
N ILE A 51 8.75 -11.56 20.17
CA ILE A 51 8.79 -13.01 20.36
C ILE A 51 10.17 -13.40 20.87
N LYS A 52 10.21 -14.13 22.01
CA LYS A 52 11.45 -14.69 22.54
C LYS A 52 11.89 -15.87 21.67
N THR A 53 13.09 -15.83 21.17
CA THR A 53 13.64 -16.84 20.24
C THR A 53 14.69 -17.76 20.86
N ASP A 54 14.97 -17.63 22.16
CA ASP A 54 15.84 -18.51 22.98
C ASP A 54 17.09 -19.02 22.23
N ASN A 55 17.99 -18.10 21.85
CA ASN A 55 19.24 -18.39 21.12
C ASN A 55 19.10 -18.86 19.66
N VAL A 56 17.92 -18.86 19.09
CA VAL A 56 17.72 -19.12 17.67
C VAL A 56 17.96 -17.84 16.87
N SER A 57 18.74 -17.89 15.81
CA SER A 57 18.91 -16.75 14.91
C SER A 57 17.56 -16.28 14.37
N GLN A 58 17.28 -14.98 14.47
CA GLN A 58 16.06 -14.39 13.93
C GLN A 58 15.92 -14.58 12.41
N TRP A 59 17.00 -14.90 11.73
CA TRP A 59 17.06 -15.12 10.29
C TRP A 59 17.00 -16.59 9.89
N SER A 60 17.14 -17.50 10.84
CA SER A 60 16.95 -18.95 10.63
C SER A 60 15.47 -19.33 10.85
N ALA A 61 15.18 -20.63 10.74
CA ALA A 61 13.85 -21.18 11.01
C ALA A 61 13.47 -21.04 12.50
N GLY A 62 13.18 -19.82 12.94
CA GLY A 62 12.72 -19.52 14.29
C GLY A 62 11.36 -20.14 14.64
N PRO A 63 10.81 -19.85 15.84
CA PRO A 63 9.48 -20.29 16.25
C PRO A 63 8.44 -20.03 15.15
N GLY A 64 7.46 -20.92 15.02
CA GLY A 64 6.50 -20.88 13.92
C GLY A 64 5.80 -19.50 13.76
N ALA A 65 5.41 -18.88 14.88
CA ALA A 65 4.79 -17.54 14.87
C ALA A 65 5.72 -16.47 14.31
N PHE A 66 7.00 -16.45 14.73
CA PHE A 66 7.98 -15.50 14.22
C PHE A 66 8.15 -15.64 12.70
N ARG A 67 8.29 -16.87 12.22
CA ARG A 67 8.45 -17.15 10.78
C ARG A 67 7.24 -16.72 9.97
N LEU A 68 6.03 -16.97 10.47
CA LEU A 68 4.79 -16.55 9.82
C LEU A 68 4.67 -15.03 9.75
N ILE A 69 4.90 -14.32 10.85
CA ILE A 69 4.85 -12.85 10.85
C ILE A 69 5.96 -12.27 9.96
N LYS A 70 7.16 -12.84 9.99
CA LYS A 70 8.24 -12.41 9.09
C LYS A 70 7.88 -12.57 7.62
N SER A 71 7.17 -13.65 7.22
CA SER A 71 6.71 -13.80 5.84
C SER A 71 5.72 -12.70 5.44
N ILE A 72 4.79 -12.33 6.34
CA ILE A 72 3.88 -11.20 6.11
C ILE A 72 4.67 -9.90 5.92
N VAL A 73 5.64 -9.61 6.79
CA VAL A 73 6.48 -8.40 6.63
C VAL A 73 7.16 -8.33 5.25
N ILE A 74 7.64 -9.47 4.75
CA ILE A 74 8.26 -9.53 3.43
C ILE A 74 7.22 -9.24 2.33
N GLU A 75 6.01 -9.74 2.47
CA GLU A 75 4.90 -9.45 1.55
C GLU A 75 4.51 -7.97 1.57
N GLU A 76 4.42 -7.35 2.75
CA GLU A 76 4.16 -5.91 2.88
C GLU A 76 5.27 -5.05 2.23
N MET A 77 6.53 -5.48 2.36
CA MET A 77 7.65 -4.82 1.65
C MET A 77 7.54 -4.99 0.13
N LEU A 78 7.05 -6.15 -0.34
CA LEU A 78 6.76 -6.38 -1.75
C LEU A 78 5.64 -5.46 -2.23
N HIS A 79 4.53 -5.37 -1.49
CA HIS A 79 3.41 -4.48 -1.81
C HIS A 79 3.86 -3.03 -1.93
N LEU A 80 4.64 -2.54 -0.95
CA LEU A 80 5.23 -1.21 -1.01
C LEU A 80 6.09 -0.99 -2.26
N SER A 81 6.90 -1.99 -2.63
CA SER A 81 7.74 -1.95 -3.83
C SER A 81 6.90 -1.92 -5.12
N LEU A 82 5.82 -2.68 -5.18
CA LEU A 82 4.90 -2.69 -6.32
C LEU A 82 4.16 -1.36 -6.46
N VAL A 83 3.66 -0.80 -5.37
CA VAL A 83 3.04 0.54 -5.38
C VAL A 83 4.05 1.60 -5.84
N ARG A 84 5.30 1.52 -5.37
CA ARG A 84 6.38 2.39 -5.83
C ARG A 84 6.61 2.26 -7.34
N ASN A 85 6.60 1.04 -7.86
CA ASN A 85 6.74 0.80 -9.30
C ASN A 85 5.59 1.42 -10.10
N LEU A 86 4.36 1.33 -9.62
CA LEU A 86 3.21 2.00 -10.25
C LEU A 86 3.37 3.52 -10.27
N ILE A 87 3.88 4.12 -9.18
CA ILE A 87 4.17 5.55 -9.12
C ILE A 87 5.25 5.95 -10.14
N VAL A 88 6.30 5.13 -10.27
CA VAL A 88 7.34 5.36 -11.30
C VAL A 88 6.77 5.21 -12.70
N ALA A 89 5.92 4.21 -12.93
CA ALA A 89 5.33 3.94 -14.23
C ALA A 89 4.52 5.13 -14.77
N ILE A 90 3.76 5.81 -13.91
CA ILE A 90 3.02 7.03 -14.29
C ILE A 90 3.88 8.31 -14.29
N GLY A 91 5.21 8.17 -14.22
CA GLY A 91 6.15 9.30 -14.30
C GLY A 91 6.22 10.16 -13.03
N ARG A 92 5.80 9.65 -11.87
CA ARG A 92 5.79 10.39 -10.59
C ARG A 92 6.84 9.88 -9.60
N GLY A 93 7.84 9.12 -10.06
CA GLY A 93 8.86 8.50 -9.20
C GLY A 93 9.64 9.48 -8.33
N ASP A 94 9.90 10.68 -8.81
CA ASP A 94 10.64 11.71 -8.06
C ASP A 94 9.80 12.41 -6.99
N HIS A 95 8.48 12.21 -7.00
CA HIS A 95 7.56 12.80 -6.03
C HIS A 95 7.39 11.97 -4.76
N ILE A 96 8.00 10.79 -4.67
CA ILE A 96 7.95 9.95 -3.48
C ILE A 96 9.34 9.79 -2.87
N THR A 97 9.46 10.15 -1.61
CA THR A 97 10.71 10.03 -0.85
C THR A 97 10.42 9.37 0.49
N PHE A 98 10.69 8.07 0.59
CA PHE A 98 10.44 7.28 1.81
C PHE A 98 11.19 7.79 3.05
N ARG A 99 12.26 8.54 2.87
CA ARG A 99 13.00 9.17 3.98
C ARG A 99 12.37 10.47 4.48
N HIS A 100 11.35 10.97 3.80
CA HIS A 100 10.68 12.20 4.22
C HIS A 100 9.87 11.93 5.48
N ARG A 101 9.95 12.83 6.47
CA ARG A 101 9.27 12.67 7.76
C ARG A 101 7.76 12.46 7.63
N GLU A 102 7.15 13.08 6.64
CA GLU A 102 5.71 12.96 6.38
C GLU A 102 5.30 11.57 5.87
N PHE A 103 6.26 10.80 5.34
CA PHE A 103 6.02 9.45 4.88
C PHE A 103 6.10 8.40 6.00
N VAL A 104 6.80 8.72 7.08
CA VAL A 104 6.94 7.81 8.21
C VAL A 104 5.62 7.75 8.98
N PRO A 105 5.03 6.55 9.15
CA PRO A 105 3.77 6.42 9.87
C PRO A 105 3.91 6.82 11.34
N THR A 106 2.88 7.43 11.87
CA THR A 106 2.74 7.70 13.32
C THR A 106 1.72 6.75 13.91
N PHE A 107 2.00 6.20 15.09
CA PHE A 107 1.12 5.27 15.77
C PHE A 107 0.60 5.87 17.09
N PRO A 108 -0.66 5.59 17.47
CA PRO A 108 -1.65 4.81 16.73
C PRO A 108 -2.17 5.55 15.50
N SER A 109 -2.59 4.80 14.47
CA SER A 109 -3.19 5.36 13.26
C SER A 109 -4.44 4.58 12.83
N PRO A 110 -5.44 5.25 12.23
CA PRO A 110 -6.63 4.55 11.74
C PRO A 110 -6.29 3.72 10.50
N MET A 111 -6.94 2.57 10.37
CA MET A 111 -6.92 1.74 9.18
C MET A 111 -8.07 2.12 8.26
N LEU A 112 -7.84 2.97 7.27
CA LEU A 112 -8.88 3.49 6.38
C LEU A 112 -10.09 4.05 7.18
N HIS A 113 -11.27 4.02 6.59
CA HIS A 113 -12.51 4.45 7.26
C HIS A 113 -13.34 3.25 7.76
N ARG A 114 -12.67 2.24 8.27
CA ARG A 114 -13.30 1.00 8.67
C ARG A 114 -14.34 1.19 9.77
N VAL A 115 -15.47 0.46 9.65
CA VAL A 115 -16.51 0.40 10.67
C VAL A 115 -16.72 -1.08 11.08
N PRO A 116 -16.55 -1.44 12.37
CA PRO A 116 -16.06 -0.58 13.47
C PRO A 116 -14.60 -0.13 13.22
N PRO A 117 -14.18 1.01 13.80
CA PRO A 117 -12.83 1.53 13.61
C PRO A 117 -11.76 0.50 13.98
N LEU A 118 -10.76 0.35 13.11
CA LEU A 118 -9.56 -0.44 13.36
C LEU A 118 -8.38 0.51 13.55
N GLU A 119 -7.75 0.43 14.70
CA GLU A 119 -6.60 1.23 15.04
C GLU A 119 -5.31 0.41 14.95
N LEU A 120 -4.38 0.85 14.12
CA LEU A 120 -3.04 0.27 14.01
C LEU A 120 -2.17 0.82 15.15
N LYS A 121 -1.63 -0.07 15.98
CA LYS A 121 -0.77 0.28 17.12
C LYS A 121 0.41 -0.66 17.25
N LEU A 122 1.56 -0.13 17.63
CA LEU A 122 2.73 -0.97 17.92
C LEU A 122 2.52 -1.67 19.28
N ALA A 123 2.42 -2.99 19.26
CA ALA A 123 2.20 -3.79 20.46
C ALA A 123 2.95 -5.14 20.36
N PRO A 124 3.38 -5.71 21.50
CA PRO A 124 3.92 -7.07 21.54
C PRO A 124 2.90 -8.09 21.03
N LEU A 125 3.39 -9.19 20.45
CA LEU A 125 2.53 -10.26 19.95
C LEU A 125 1.73 -10.89 21.09
N THR A 126 0.42 -10.86 20.95
CA THR A 126 -0.54 -11.54 21.80
C THR A 126 -1.65 -12.15 20.95
N THR A 127 -2.40 -13.10 21.50
CA THR A 127 -3.60 -13.64 20.84
C THR A 127 -4.63 -12.55 20.54
N ASP A 128 -4.79 -11.57 21.43
CA ASP A 128 -5.72 -10.46 21.26
C ASP A 128 -5.24 -9.54 20.13
N LEU A 129 -3.93 -9.24 20.03
CA LEU A 129 -3.39 -8.46 18.91
C LEU A 129 -3.67 -9.13 17.56
N VAL A 130 -3.51 -10.46 17.51
CA VAL A 130 -3.82 -11.23 16.29
C VAL A 130 -5.31 -11.19 15.98
N ALA A 131 -6.16 -11.45 16.96
CA ALA A 131 -7.62 -11.52 16.77
C ALA A 131 -8.24 -10.15 16.47
N ASP A 132 -7.79 -9.09 17.15
CA ASP A 132 -8.45 -7.78 17.13
C ASP A 132 -7.80 -6.81 16.12
N VAL A 133 -6.57 -7.08 15.68
CA VAL A 133 -5.85 -6.19 14.76
C VAL A 133 -5.43 -6.92 13.48
N PHE A 134 -4.62 -7.98 13.58
CA PHE A 134 -4.05 -8.62 12.38
C PHE A 134 -5.12 -9.31 11.53
N MET A 135 -5.95 -10.16 12.14
CA MET A 135 -7.03 -10.83 11.40
C MET A 135 -8.01 -9.82 10.76
N PRO A 136 -8.52 -8.81 11.48
CA PRO A 136 -9.33 -7.79 10.85
C PRO A 136 -8.63 -6.99 9.75
N LEU A 137 -7.32 -6.73 9.86
CA LEU A 137 -6.55 -6.02 8.84
C LEU A 137 -6.55 -6.81 7.52
N GLU A 138 -6.33 -8.12 7.60
CA GLU A 138 -6.23 -9.02 6.45
C GLU A 138 -7.59 -9.50 5.91
N LEU A 139 -8.71 -9.20 6.60
CA LEU A 139 -10.02 -9.63 6.14
C LEU A 139 -10.37 -8.98 4.80
N PRO A 140 -10.66 -9.79 3.76
CA PRO A 140 -11.08 -9.27 2.48
C PRO A 140 -12.44 -8.58 2.59
N ALA A 141 -12.65 -7.55 1.76
CA ALA A 141 -14.00 -7.03 1.53
C ALA A 141 -14.89 -8.11 0.92
N LYS A 142 -16.21 -8.02 1.17
CA LYS A 142 -17.15 -8.79 0.36
C LYS A 142 -16.93 -8.43 -1.12
N VAL A 143 -16.78 -9.46 -1.96
CA VAL A 143 -16.55 -9.27 -3.38
C VAL A 143 -17.64 -8.37 -3.97
N GLY A 144 -17.23 -7.27 -4.62
CA GLY A 144 -18.15 -6.32 -5.25
C GLY A 144 -18.85 -5.33 -4.32
N ALA A 145 -18.55 -5.33 -3.01
CA ALA A 145 -19.10 -4.32 -2.10
C ALA A 145 -18.56 -2.92 -2.46
N PRO A 146 -19.42 -1.95 -2.82
CA PRO A 146 -18.98 -0.58 -3.08
C PRO A 146 -18.53 0.09 -1.78
N PRO A 147 -17.72 1.16 -1.85
CA PRO A 147 -17.44 2.01 -0.71
C PRO A 147 -18.75 2.60 -0.15
N GLU A 148 -18.93 2.55 1.15
CA GLU A 148 -20.09 3.14 1.81
C GLU A 148 -19.81 4.61 2.15
N SER A 149 -20.77 5.47 1.92
CA SER A 149 -20.70 6.91 2.29
C SER A 149 -19.49 7.66 1.70
N GLY A 150 -18.97 7.24 0.53
CA GLY A 150 -17.81 7.87 -0.09
C GLY A 150 -16.48 7.60 0.62
N GLU A 151 -16.37 6.51 1.36
CA GLU A 151 -15.20 6.15 2.14
C GLU A 151 -14.76 4.69 1.91
N TYR A 152 -13.45 4.45 1.80
CA TYR A 152 -12.92 3.10 1.71
C TYR A 152 -12.85 2.48 3.10
N GLN A 153 -13.53 1.36 3.29
CA GLN A 153 -13.53 0.62 4.55
C GLN A 153 -12.52 -0.52 4.59
N THR A 154 -12.12 -1.01 3.42
CA THR A 154 -11.19 -2.14 3.30
C THR A 154 -10.10 -1.86 2.28
N ILE A 155 -8.96 -2.52 2.47
CA ILE A 155 -7.83 -2.49 1.51
C ILE A 155 -8.31 -2.90 0.11
N GLY A 156 -9.14 -3.95 0.02
CA GLY A 156 -9.67 -4.42 -1.25
C GLY A 156 -10.50 -3.38 -2.01
N GLN A 157 -11.35 -2.62 -1.32
CA GLN A 157 -12.10 -1.52 -1.94
C GLN A 157 -11.16 -0.42 -2.44
N PHE A 158 -10.15 -0.09 -1.67
CA PHE A 158 -9.19 0.94 -2.00
C PHE A 158 -8.35 0.57 -3.24
N TYR A 159 -7.79 -0.64 -3.26
CA TYR A 159 -7.03 -1.12 -4.42
C TYR A 159 -7.90 -1.35 -5.67
N LYS A 160 -9.17 -1.76 -5.47
CA LYS A 160 -10.13 -1.83 -6.58
C LYS A 160 -10.34 -0.47 -7.24
N ALA A 161 -10.46 0.60 -6.46
CA ALA A 161 -10.58 1.95 -7.01
C ALA A 161 -9.35 2.39 -7.79
N ILE A 162 -8.14 2.07 -7.31
CA ILE A 162 -6.88 2.32 -8.03
C ILE A 162 -6.86 1.55 -9.35
N PHE A 163 -7.22 0.26 -9.34
CA PHE A 163 -7.30 -0.57 -10.55
C PHE A 163 -8.30 0.02 -11.56
N ASP A 164 -9.50 0.38 -11.11
CA ASP A 164 -10.50 1.00 -11.98
C ASP A 164 -10.02 2.35 -12.53
N GLY A 165 -9.28 3.11 -11.75
CA GLY A 165 -8.62 4.34 -12.17
C GLY A 165 -7.63 4.12 -13.32
N PHE A 166 -6.77 3.11 -13.20
CA PHE A 166 -5.88 2.70 -14.30
C PHE A 166 -6.68 2.32 -15.55
N GLN A 167 -7.71 1.49 -15.41
CA GLN A 167 -8.54 1.08 -16.55
C GLN A 167 -9.19 2.28 -17.25
N ARG A 168 -9.69 3.26 -16.51
CA ARG A 168 -10.25 4.50 -17.07
C ARG A 168 -9.20 5.31 -17.81
N LEU A 169 -8.07 5.55 -17.18
CA LEU A 169 -7.00 6.36 -17.76
C LEU A 169 -6.38 5.71 -18.99
N CYS A 170 -6.26 4.38 -19.02
CA CYS A 170 -5.84 3.64 -20.20
C CYS A 170 -6.94 3.53 -21.29
N GLY A 171 -8.17 3.93 -20.98
CA GLY A 171 -9.29 3.83 -21.93
C GLY A 171 -9.82 2.42 -22.15
N VAL A 172 -9.53 1.49 -21.24
CA VAL A 172 -10.02 0.11 -21.28
C VAL A 172 -11.47 0.03 -20.77
N ASP A 173 -11.90 1.00 -19.95
CA ASP A 173 -13.29 1.10 -19.50
C ASP A 173 -14.20 1.43 -20.68
N PRO A 174 -15.19 0.57 -21.03
CA PRO A 174 -16.10 0.78 -22.16
C PRO A 174 -16.89 2.09 -22.06
N ALA A 175 -17.19 2.57 -20.86
CA ALA A 175 -17.90 3.83 -20.65
C ALA A 175 -17.07 5.06 -21.03
N VAL A 176 -15.75 4.93 -21.02
CA VAL A 176 -14.81 6.02 -21.33
C VAL A 176 -14.21 5.85 -22.72
N ALA A 177 -14.05 4.62 -23.23
CA ALA A 177 -13.47 4.30 -24.54
C ALA A 177 -14.18 5.03 -25.70
N ALA A 178 -15.48 5.31 -25.56
CA ALA A 178 -16.27 6.03 -26.56
C ALA A 178 -15.95 7.54 -26.65
N ARG A 179 -15.20 8.11 -25.72
CA ARG A 179 -15.06 9.57 -25.61
C ARG A 179 -13.69 10.13 -25.98
N VAL A 180 -12.61 9.37 -25.85
CA VAL A 180 -11.25 9.94 -25.96
C VAL A 180 -10.23 8.91 -26.44
N GLY A 181 -9.82 8.96 -27.69
CA GLY A 181 -8.68 8.20 -28.26
C GLY A 181 -8.76 6.68 -28.20
N SER A 182 -7.92 5.99 -28.95
CA SER A 182 -7.80 4.53 -28.86
C SER A 182 -7.15 4.11 -27.53
N PRO A 183 -7.52 2.96 -26.93
CA PRO A 183 -6.94 2.50 -25.68
C PRO A 183 -5.39 2.51 -25.69
N GLY A 184 -4.77 2.05 -26.75
CA GLY A 184 -3.31 2.03 -26.84
C GLY A 184 -2.62 3.39 -26.91
N GLU A 185 -3.31 4.46 -27.34
CA GLU A 185 -2.75 5.82 -27.29
C GLU A 185 -2.77 6.37 -25.87
N ARG A 186 -3.84 6.16 -25.16
CA ARG A 186 -3.96 6.59 -23.74
C ARG A 186 -3.00 5.86 -22.84
N GLU A 187 -2.85 4.57 -23.03
CA GLU A 187 -1.88 3.77 -22.30
C GLU A 187 -0.46 4.30 -22.53
N ARG A 188 -0.07 4.56 -23.80
CA ARG A 188 1.22 5.17 -24.12
C ARG A 188 1.38 6.55 -23.50
N GLU A 189 0.33 7.37 -23.48
CA GLU A 189 0.38 8.69 -22.86
C GLU A 189 0.54 8.60 -21.34
N LEU A 190 -0.20 7.69 -20.68
CA LEU A 190 -0.11 7.48 -19.24
C LEU A 190 1.30 7.05 -18.82
N PHE A 191 1.93 6.16 -19.58
CA PHE A 191 3.23 5.59 -19.26
C PHE A 191 4.42 6.21 -20.02
N LYS A 192 4.22 7.32 -20.73
CA LYS A 192 5.29 7.97 -21.55
C LYS A 192 6.51 8.40 -20.73
N HIS A 193 6.35 8.65 -19.44
CA HIS A 193 7.43 9.06 -18.54
C HIS A 193 7.88 7.92 -17.61
N ASN A 194 7.52 6.67 -17.94
CA ASN A 194 7.96 5.52 -17.17
C ASN A 194 9.49 5.41 -17.19
N ARG A 195 10.08 5.29 -16.02
CA ARG A 195 11.51 5.14 -15.77
C ARG A 195 11.81 3.72 -15.27
N LEU A 196 11.96 2.78 -16.20
CA LEU A 196 12.25 1.37 -15.87
C LEU A 196 13.51 1.21 -15.02
N ASP A 197 14.49 2.11 -15.19
CA ASP A 197 15.73 2.15 -14.41
C ASP A 197 15.51 2.53 -12.93
N LEU A 198 14.35 3.07 -12.59
CA LEU A 198 13.96 3.42 -11.22
C LEU A 198 12.99 2.42 -10.59
N GLN A 199 12.57 1.40 -11.31
CA GLN A 199 11.66 0.38 -10.77
C GLN A 199 12.42 -0.72 -10.02
N TYR A 200 11.83 -1.21 -8.95
CA TYR A 200 12.29 -2.44 -8.31
C TYR A 200 12.03 -3.63 -9.22
N THR A 201 13.05 -4.44 -9.42
CA THR A 201 13.01 -5.67 -10.23
C THR A 201 13.31 -6.88 -9.37
N ASN A 202 13.19 -8.09 -9.92
CA ASN A 202 13.59 -9.32 -9.26
C ASN A 202 15.05 -9.32 -8.80
N THR A 203 15.93 -8.56 -9.45
CA THR A 203 17.34 -8.42 -9.06
C THR A 203 17.49 -7.74 -7.71
N TYR A 204 16.61 -6.79 -7.39
CA TYR A 204 16.61 -6.07 -6.11
C TYR A 204 15.67 -6.68 -5.09
N TRP A 205 14.63 -7.35 -5.55
CA TRP A 205 13.74 -8.12 -4.70
C TRP A 205 14.34 -9.49 -4.46
N ASN A 206 14.91 -9.65 -3.32
CA ASN A 206 15.77 -10.76 -2.99
C ASN A 206 15.12 -12.13 -3.23
N GLU A 207 15.87 -12.99 -3.88
CA GLU A 207 15.59 -14.38 -4.18
C GLU A 207 15.26 -15.26 -2.94
N GLY A 208 15.50 -14.79 -1.72
CA GLY A 208 15.21 -15.52 -0.48
C GLY A 208 13.87 -15.19 0.19
N GLY A 209 13.07 -14.27 -0.36
CA GLY A 209 11.88 -13.75 0.31
C GLY A 209 10.60 -14.58 0.13
N GLY A 210 10.55 -15.49 -0.83
CA GLY A 210 9.35 -16.29 -1.12
C GLY A 210 8.19 -15.53 -1.75
N GLY A 211 8.39 -14.28 -2.14
CA GLY A 211 7.39 -13.47 -2.83
C GLY A 211 7.25 -13.82 -4.31
N ALA A 212 6.12 -13.45 -4.91
CA ALA A 212 5.94 -13.54 -6.34
C ALA A 212 6.97 -12.66 -7.10
N PRO A 213 7.38 -13.02 -8.31
CA PRO A 213 8.31 -12.21 -9.10
C PRO A 213 7.71 -10.85 -9.41
N ILE A 214 8.52 -9.79 -9.27
CA ILE A 214 8.13 -8.45 -9.71
C ILE A 214 8.22 -8.42 -11.24
N ILE A 215 7.08 -8.20 -11.88
CA ILE A 215 6.99 -8.02 -13.32
C ILE A 215 7.11 -6.51 -13.60
N VAL A 216 8.10 -6.16 -14.42
CA VAL A 216 8.33 -4.80 -14.91
C VAL A 216 7.89 -4.76 -16.38
N HIS A 217 6.95 -3.89 -16.71
CA HIS A 217 6.45 -3.69 -18.07
C HIS A 217 6.73 -2.28 -18.57
#